data_31a661d7096e05978fa490dcd35efca4
#
_entry.id   31a661d7096e05978fa490dcd35efca4
#
_cell.length_a   1.000
_cell.length_b   1.000
_cell.length_c   1.000
_cell.angle_alpha   90.00
_cell.angle_beta   90.00
_cell.angle_gamma   90.00
#
_symmetry.space_group_name_H-M   'P 1'
#
loop_
_entity.id
_entity.type
_entity.pdbx_description
1 polymer ?
#
loop_
_entity_poly.entity_id
_entity_poly.type
_entity_poly.pdbx_seq_one_letter_code
_entity_poly.pdbx_strand_id
1 'polypeptide(L)'
;MKLTKYILLILGFILISECEVLAHHLSFDSQRLIVKSNEPLEYDEFRILEEDLFVISFDSISQTEEAYERLLTTPGVEWVEPDLELSLNVMDTQTITSWSDEFWGMDYLGINSYRDYLIQEEKDDELVVAVIDTGIDPTHPLFENKLSDFGYNFVNRHEDPFDDSYNSHGMHVAGIISKATAGLDNIKLLPLKVLDSRGKGTVSALVESVKYAKEAEVDIINLSLGLYPYYHSKALEMAILEAITSGITVVIASGNDNIDTMNSCPSHLEDAIIVSAMDSSLQKAVFSNYGAHVDVVAPGVDIYSTVAGGGFGYLDGTSMAAPHISAMAALLKLNNPTLMPHDIEEILIEIADDLGEVGWDPYFGYGVPILSKLLPGRALTGIVLEVDTLDLKVGERMNLNVLFIPTHATITENLSWSSSNESVVMVNDGELIAKQVGKAVIEVRTGTHVASCEVTVEESQIELQSKELSEKISVTEQSAIKEESHNDYSILPVEPIEEEIQRNQQPISKTIIVEEVEQLEDEEPQLVTAFEMIEEVESVSQRTFEKDTTNKVKVGRTFWLFAFLCTGMVVLYKRKQ
;
A
#
# COMPACT_ATOMS: atom_id res chain seq x y z
N MET A 1 -31.54 -17.78 -29.56
CA MET A 1 -31.01 -17.74 -28.18
C MET A 1 -29.91 -18.76 -27.88
N LYS A 2 -30.09 -20.09 -28.07
CA LYS A 2 -29.03 -21.08 -27.78
C LYS A 2 -27.77 -20.92 -28.66
N LEU A 3 -27.93 -20.64 -29.96
CA LEU A 3 -26.82 -20.49 -30.92
C LEU A 3 -25.98 -19.23 -30.61
N THR A 4 -26.61 -18.13 -30.20
CA THR A 4 -25.94 -16.87 -29.84
C THR A 4 -25.10 -17.00 -28.56
N LYS A 5 -25.56 -17.79 -27.58
CA LYS A 5 -24.76 -18.11 -26.36
C LYS A 5 -23.52 -18.97 -26.68
N TYR A 6 -23.63 -19.90 -27.60
CA TYR A 6 -22.49 -20.71 -28.04
C TYR A 6 -21.46 -19.89 -28.83
N ILE A 7 -21.92 -18.95 -29.67
CA ILE A 7 -21.03 -18.06 -30.42
C ILE A 7 -20.33 -17.09 -29.47
N LEU A 8 -21.01 -16.55 -28.46
CA LEU A 8 -20.40 -15.70 -27.42
C LEU A 8 -19.41 -16.46 -26.52
N LEU A 9 -19.70 -17.73 -26.20
CA LEU A 9 -18.77 -18.59 -25.45
C LEU A 9 -17.52 -18.94 -26.27
N ILE A 10 -17.67 -19.23 -27.55
CA ILE A 10 -16.54 -19.51 -28.47
C ILE A 10 -15.73 -18.25 -28.72
N LEU A 11 -16.36 -17.09 -28.91
CA LEU A 11 -15.66 -15.80 -29.03
C LEU A 11 -14.98 -15.40 -27.72
N GLY A 12 -15.57 -15.65 -26.56
CA GLY A 12 -14.94 -15.46 -25.25
C GLY A 12 -13.74 -16.38 -25.07
N PHE A 13 -13.82 -17.65 -25.49
CA PHE A 13 -12.71 -18.59 -25.43
C PHE A 13 -11.58 -18.21 -26.42
N ILE A 14 -11.91 -17.72 -27.60
CA ILE A 14 -10.93 -17.23 -28.58
C ILE A 14 -10.28 -15.95 -28.09
N LEU A 15 -11.03 -15.02 -27.47
CA LEU A 15 -10.52 -13.78 -26.86
C LEU A 15 -9.61 -14.04 -25.65
N ILE A 16 -9.94 -15.02 -24.81
CA ILE A 16 -9.09 -15.45 -23.68
C ILE A 16 -7.82 -16.11 -24.24
N SER A 17 -7.94 -16.98 -25.24
CA SER A 17 -6.81 -17.62 -25.90
C SER A 17 -5.92 -16.62 -26.68
N GLU A 18 -6.46 -15.58 -27.30
CA GLU A 18 -5.67 -14.53 -27.96
C GLU A 18 -5.07 -13.53 -26.94
N CYS A 19 -5.72 -13.30 -25.80
CA CYS A 19 -5.15 -12.51 -24.71
C CYS A 19 -4.01 -13.27 -24.00
N GLU A 20 -4.14 -14.58 -23.81
CA GLU A 20 -3.04 -15.45 -23.34
C GLU A 20 -1.89 -15.51 -24.37
N VAL A 21 -2.19 -15.57 -25.66
CA VAL A 21 -1.17 -15.54 -26.72
C VAL A 21 -0.53 -14.15 -26.86
N LEU A 22 -1.24 -13.04 -26.55
CA LEU A 22 -0.64 -11.70 -26.53
C LEU A 22 0.22 -11.47 -25.26
N ALA A 23 -0.15 -12.08 -24.14
CA ALA A 23 0.68 -12.11 -22.92
C ALA A 23 1.93 -12.99 -23.09
N HIS A 24 1.91 -13.99 -23.99
CA HIS A 24 3.04 -14.86 -24.30
C HIS A 24 4.09 -14.24 -25.24
N HIS A 25 3.91 -13.03 -25.74
CA HIS A 25 4.96 -12.26 -26.41
C HIS A 25 5.67 -11.27 -25.50
N LEU A 26 5.73 -11.56 -24.18
CA LEU A 26 6.80 -11.03 -23.34
C LEU A 26 8.11 -11.58 -23.93
N SER A 27 8.94 -10.70 -24.47
CA SER A 27 10.25 -11.09 -24.96
C SER A 27 11.00 -11.76 -23.80
N PHE A 28 11.26 -13.07 -23.92
CA PHE A 28 12.13 -13.77 -23.01
C PHE A 28 13.55 -13.24 -23.24
N ASP A 29 13.95 -12.21 -22.52
CA ASP A 29 15.33 -11.71 -22.54
C ASP A 29 16.22 -12.47 -21.54
N SER A 30 15.65 -13.41 -20.77
CA SER A 30 16.37 -14.21 -19.78
C SER A 30 16.63 -15.64 -20.24
N GLN A 31 17.82 -16.15 -19.96
CA GLN A 31 18.18 -17.56 -20.10
C GLN A 31 17.94 -18.34 -18.80
N ARG A 32 17.14 -17.80 -17.88
CA ARG A 32 16.84 -18.41 -16.59
C ARG A 32 15.36 -18.29 -16.27
N LEU A 33 14.86 -19.29 -15.51
CA LEU A 33 13.53 -19.32 -14.97
C LEU A 33 13.59 -19.41 -13.44
N ILE A 34 12.69 -18.72 -12.76
CA ILE A 34 12.39 -18.93 -11.36
C ILE A 34 11.18 -19.86 -11.30
N VAL A 35 11.27 -20.95 -10.55
CA VAL A 35 10.27 -22.03 -10.52
C VAL A 35 9.95 -22.36 -9.07
N LYS A 36 8.66 -22.30 -8.70
CA LYS A 36 8.17 -22.85 -7.44
C LYS A 36 7.58 -24.23 -7.67
N SER A 37 8.11 -25.24 -6.98
CA SER A 37 7.70 -26.63 -7.15
C SER A 37 7.76 -27.41 -5.85
N ASN A 38 6.65 -28.11 -5.51
CA ASN A 38 6.57 -29.03 -4.38
C ASN A 38 7.21 -30.40 -4.65
N GLU A 39 7.63 -30.66 -5.91
CA GLU A 39 8.26 -31.90 -6.33
C GLU A 39 9.67 -31.61 -6.87
N PRO A 40 10.62 -32.53 -6.72
CA PRO A 40 11.94 -32.38 -7.29
C PRO A 40 11.91 -32.21 -8.81
N LEU A 41 12.66 -31.23 -9.30
CA LEU A 41 12.82 -30.97 -10.73
C LEU A 41 14.11 -31.63 -11.24
N GLU A 42 14.02 -32.31 -12.40
CA GLU A 42 15.18 -32.94 -13.04
C GLU A 42 15.81 -31.99 -14.08
N TYR A 43 16.75 -31.17 -13.63
CA TYR A 43 17.57 -30.29 -14.48
C TYR A 43 19.03 -30.36 -14.06
N ASP A 44 19.93 -30.24 -15.03
CA ASP A 44 21.38 -30.37 -14.82
C ASP A 44 21.97 -29.14 -14.09
N GLU A 45 21.42 -27.94 -14.39
CA GLU A 45 21.88 -26.68 -13.79
C GLU A 45 20.70 -25.98 -13.12
N PHE A 46 20.63 -26.08 -11.80
CA PHE A 46 19.68 -25.33 -11.00
C PHE A 46 20.31 -24.82 -9.71
N ARG A 47 19.74 -23.75 -9.19
CA ARG A 47 20.10 -23.15 -7.90
C ARG A 47 18.88 -23.12 -7.01
N ILE A 48 19.04 -23.50 -5.77
CA ILE A 48 17.99 -23.47 -4.74
C ILE A 48 17.98 -22.08 -4.11
N LEU A 49 16.82 -21.41 -4.16
CA LEU A 49 16.56 -20.17 -3.43
C LEU A 49 15.88 -20.45 -2.07
N GLU A 50 15.02 -21.48 -2.05
CA GLU A 50 14.37 -22.09 -0.91
C GLU A 50 14.05 -23.54 -1.17
N GLU A 51 13.52 -24.26 -0.17
CA GLU A 51 13.19 -25.69 -0.26
C GLU A 51 12.36 -26.04 -1.51
N ASP A 52 11.45 -25.13 -1.90
CA ASP A 52 10.53 -25.29 -3.04
C ASP A 52 10.67 -24.22 -4.14
N LEU A 53 11.70 -23.35 -4.07
CA LEU A 53 11.95 -22.26 -5.01
C LEU A 53 13.32 -22.40 -5.65
N PHE A 54 13.35 -22.47 -6.98
CA PHE A 54 14.54 -22.79 -7.76
C PHE A 54 14.79 -21.78 -8.87
N VAL A 55 16.06 -21.58 -9.23
CA VAL A 55 16.46 -20.92 -10.48
C VAL A 55 17.08 -21.97 -11.40
N ILE A 56 16.55 -22.11 -12.60
CA ILE A 56 17.03 -23.02 -13.62
C ILE A 56 17.66 -22.20 -14.74
N SER A 57 18.87 -22.57 -15.16
CA SER A 57 19.62 -21.90 -16.23
C SER A 57 19.61 -22.72 -17.53
N PHE A 58 19.63 -22.05 -18.66
CA PHE A 58 19.60 -22.64 -19.99
C PHE A 58 20.65 -21.99 -20.89
N ASP A 59 21.11 -22.72 -21.91
CA ASP A 59 22.12 -22.25 -22.85
C ASP A 59 21.61 -21.20 -23.85
N SER A 60 20.29 -21.09 -24.01
CA SER A 60 19.66 -20.17 -24.97
C SER A 60 18.26 -19.78 -24.57
N ILE A 61 17.81 -18.60 -25.02
CA ILE A 61 16.43 -18.11 -24.86
C ILE A 61 15.40 -19.12 -25.39
N SER A 62 15.67 -19.76 -26.53
CA SER A 62 14.75 -20.76 -27.10
C SER A 62 14.59 -22.00 -26.22
N GLN A 63 15.64 -22.43 -25.51
CA GLN A 63 15.53 -23.51 -24.52
C GLN A 63 14.75 -23.07 -23.29
N THR A 64 14.92 -21.80 -22.89
CA THR A 64 14.16 -21.22 -21.77
C THR A 64 12.67 -21.16 -22.08
N GLU A 65 12.29 -20.71 -23.28
CA GLU A 65 10.91 -20.68 -23.76
C GLU A 65 10.28 -22.08 -23.79
N GLU A 66 10.99 -23.07 -24.35
CA GLU A 66 10.51 -24.45 -24.38
C GLU A 66 10.37 -25.05 -22.99
N ALA A 67 11.30 -24.75 -22.09
CA ALA A 67 11.23 -25.19 -20.69
C ALA A 67 10.09 -24.51 -19.94
N TYR A 68 9.85 -23.23 -20.16
CA TYR A 68 8.75 -22.48 -19.57
C TYR A 68 7.40 -23.12 -19.91
N GLU A 69 7.13 -23.35 -21.20
CA GLU A 69 5.89 -23.98 -21.65
C GLU A 69 5.71 -25.40 -21.07
N ARG A 70 6.79 -26.16 -20.93
CA ARG A 70 6.76 -27.48 -20.30
C ARG A 70 6.46 -27.39 -18.80
N LEU A 71 7.10 -26.46 -18.09
CA LEU A 71 6.96 -26.30 -16.65
C LEU A 71 5.55 -25.85 -16.26
N LEU A 72 4.87 -25.02 -17.06
CA LEU A 72 3.48 -24.62 -16.85
C LEU A 72 2.51 -25.80 -16.70
N THR A 73 2.86 -26.95 -17.27
CA THR A 73 2.03 -28.17 -17.25
C THR A 73 2.65 -29.31 -16.45
N THR A 74 3.83 -29.09 -15.84
CA THR A 74 4.54 -30.12 -15.06
C THR A 74 3.84 -30.32 -13.71
N PRO A 75 3.45 -31.55 -13.35
CA PRO A 75 2.90 -31.83 -12.03
C PRO A 75 3.89 -31.42 -10.92
N GLY A 76 3.36 -30.82 -9.85
CA GLY A 76 4.17 -30.34 -8.74
C GLY A 76 4.71 -28.92 -8.90
N VAL A 77 4.74 -28.37 -10.12
CA VAL A 77 5.07 -26.96 -10.35
C VAL A 77 3.83 -26.12 -10.01
N GLU A 78 4.00 -25.20 -9.08
CA GLU A 78 2.94 -24.25 -8.70
C GLU A 78 2.90 -23.07 -9.68
N TRP A 79 4.06 -22.54 -9.99
CA TRP A 79 4.22 -21.47 -10.98
C TRP A 79 5.67 -21.41 -11.48
N VAL A 80 5.86 -20.74 -12.61
CA VAL A 80 7.14 -20.45 -13.25
C VAL A 80 7.10 -19.05 -13.83
N GLU A 81 8.22 -18.33 -13.71
CA GLU A 81 8.41 -16.99 -14.29
C GLU A 81 9.83 -16.82 -14.83
N PRO A 82 10.08 -15.91 -15.78
CA PRO A 82 11.43 -15.54 -16.19
C PRO A 82 12.21 -14.89 -15.05
N ASP A 83 13.50 -15.20 -14.90
CA ASP A 83 14.41 -14.47 -14.02
C ASP A 83 14.83 -13.17 -14.73
N LEU A 84 14.02 -12.12 -14.56
CA LEU A 84 14.15 -10.87 -15.29
C LEU A 84 15.41 -10.08 -14.89
N GLU A 85 15.91 -9.25 -15.80
CA GLU A 85 16.99 -8.29 -15.52
C GLU A 85 16.44 -7.08 -14.77
N LEU A 86 17.16 -6.64 -13.73
CA LEU A 86 16.97 -5.37 -13.04
C LEU A 86 17.91 -4.33 -13.65
N SER A 87 17.51 -3.07 -13.62
CA SER A 87 18.39 -1.96 -13.99
C SER A 87 18.06 -0.73 -13.15
N LEU A 88 19.11 -0.04 -12.71
CA LEU A 88 18.91 1.29 -12.10
C LEU A 88 18.45 2.26 -13.19
N ASN A 89 17.37 2.97 -12.89
CA ASN A 89 16.93 4.12 -13.68
C ASN A 89 17.49 5.40 -13.04
N VAL A 90 18.80 5.61 -13.21
CA VAL A 90 19.51 6.75 -12.64
C VAL A 90 19.36 7.94 -13.57
N MET A 91 18.87 9.06 -13.05
CA MET A 91 18.91 10.32 -13.75
C MET A 91 20.35 10.85 -13.71
N ASP A 92 20.90 11.18 -14.88
CA ASP A 92 22.26 11.70 -15.01
C ASP A 92 22.42 12.98 -14.16
N THR A 93 23.44 13.01 -13.32
CA THR A 93 23.78 14.18 -12.51
C THR A 93 24.11 15.37 -13.38
N GLN A 94 23.26 16.38 -13.38
CA GLN A 94 23.62 17.66 -13.97
C GLN A 94 24.68 18.33 -13.08
N THR A 95 25.73 18.84 -13.70
CA THR A 95 26.79 19.62 -13.02
C THR A 95 26.14 20.82 -12.38
N ILE A 96 26.11 20.87 -11.05
CA ILE A 96 25.38 21.88 -10.28
C ILE A 96 26.10 23.22 -10.35
N THR A 97 25.32 24.26 -10.60
CA THR A 97 25.75 25.66 -10.59
C THR A 97 25.16 26.49 -9.44
N SER A 98 24.40 25.87 -8.51
CA SER A 98 23.85 26.55 -7.34
C SER A 98 24.15 25.78 -6.05
N TRP A 99 24.66 26.49 -5.05
CA TRP A 99 24.89 26.00 -3.69
C TRP A 99 23.52 25.95 -2.97
N SER A 100 22.84 24.81 -2.97
CA SER A 100 21.79 24.53 -2.00
C SER A 100 22.44 24.04 -0.70
N ASP A 101 21.77 24.19 0.44
CA ASP A 101 22.25 23.68 1.72
C ASP A 101 22.53 22.18 1.58
N GLU A 102 23.76 21.73 1.87
CA GLU A 102 24.30 20.41 1.53
C GLU A 102 23.43 19.22 1.99
N PHE A 103 22.61 19.39 3.02
CA PHE A 103 21.73 18.33 3.57
C PHE A 103 20.29 18.82 3.82
N TRP A 104 19.75 19.66 2.92
CA TRP A 104 18.45 20.29 3.09
C TRP A 104 17.33 19.31 3.48
N GLY A 105 17.33 18.09 2.92
CA GLY A 105 16.31 17.10 3.16
C GLY A 105 16.28 16.65 4.63
N MET A 106 17.41 16.39 5.24
CA MET A 106 17.48 15.93 6.63
C MET A 106 17.02 17.00 7.62
N ASP A 107 17.35 18.26 7.37
CA ASP A 107 16.93 19.38 8.20
C ASP A 107 15.43 19.63 8.07
N TYR A 108 14.91 19.60 6.83
CA TYR A 108 13.49 19.75 6.56
C TYR A 108 12.66 18.65 7.24
N LEU A 109 13.07 17.41 7.13
CA LEU A 109 12.40 16.25 7.77
C LEU A 109 12.53 16.23 9.31
N GLY A 110 13.35 17.11 9.90
CA GLY A 110 13.60 17.15 11.34
C GLY A 110 14.39 15.95 11.86
N ILE A 111 15.07 15.21 10.99
CA ILE A 111 15.87 14.03 11.32
C ILE A 111 17.00 14.38 12.28
N ASN A 112 17.76 15.46 12.00
CA ASN A 112 18.87 15.89 12.83
C ASN A 112 18.45 16.15 14.28
N SER A 113 17.34 16.86 14.48
CA SER A 113 16.84 17.18 15.82
C SER A 113 16.38 15.94 16.59
N TYR A 114 15.72 15.00 15.92
CA TYR A 114 15.25 13.77 16.56
C TYR A 114 16.39 12.79 16.86
N ARG A 115 17.36 12.66 15.96
CA ARG A 115 18.59 11.90 16.21
C ARG A 115 19.35 12.44 17.43
N ASP A 116 19.55 13.78 17.51
CA ASP A 116 20.25 14.41 18.63
C ASP A 116 19.52 14.19 19.97
N TYR A 117 18.17 14.12 19.95
CA TYR A 117 17.38 13.71 21.09
C TYR A 117 17.67 12.25 21.50
N LEU A 118 17.68 11.30 20.54
CA LEU A 118 17.98 9.89 20.85
C LEU A 118 19.40 9.68 21.39
N ILE A 119 20.38 10.44 20.92
CA ILE A 119 21.74 10.44 21.46
C ILE A 119 21.74 10.86 22.94
N GLN A 120 20.94 11.87 23.30
CA GLN A 120 20.82 12.31 24.70
C GLN A 120 20.08 11.31 25.60
N GLU A 121 19.17 10.52 25.03
CA GLU A 121 18.43 9.44 25.73
C GLU A 121 19.28 8.16 25.90
N GLU A 122 20.54 8.16 25.40
CA GLU A 122 21.50 7.05 25.53
C GLU A 122 20.89 5.69 25.10
N LYS A 123 20.16 5.68 23.95
CA LYS A 123 19.58 4.44 23.40
C LYS A 123 20.70 3.52 22.91
N ASP A 124 20.68 2.26 23.34
CA ASP A 124 21.75 1.28 23.11
C ASP A 124 21.31 -0.01 22.39
N ASP A 125 20.03 -0.12 22.03
CA ASP A 125 19.54 -1.23 21.20
C ASP A 125 20.25 -1.26 19.85
N GLU A 126 20.75 -2.42 19.44
CA GLU A 126 21.38 -2.58 18.13
C GLU A 126 20.32 -2.78 17.06
N LEU A 127 20.41 -2.02 15.98
CA LEU A 127 19.52 -2.10 14.82
C LEU A 127 20.31 -2.27 13.54
N VAL A 128 19.74 -3.02 12.60
CA VAL A 128 20.36 -3.28 11.29
C VAL A 128 19.44 -2.82 10.16
N VAL A 129 19.97 -1.98 9.27
CA VAL A 129 19.32 -1.55 8.03
C VAL A 129 20.01 -2.23 6.86
N ALA A 130 19.34 -3.14 6.17
CA ALA A 130 19.85 -3.72 4.94
C ALA A 130 19.72 -2.71 3.77
N VAL A 131 20.84 -2.46 3.10
CA VAL A 131 20.90 -1.66 1.87
C VAL A 131 21.11 -2.62 0.69
N ILE A 132 20.05 -2.93 -0.03
CA ILE A 132 20.06 -3.82 -1.18
C ILE A 132 20.24 -2.99 -2.45
N ASP A 133 21.48 -2.97 -2.99
CA ASP A 133 21.87 -2.02 -4.04
C ASP A 133 23.14 -2.45 -4.81
N THR A 134 23.95 -1.49 -5.29
CA THR A 134 25.24 -1.71 -5.99
C THR A 134 26.38 -2.07 -5.04
N GLY A 135 26.19 -1.98 -3.73
CA GLY A 135 27.21 -2.24 -2.70
C GLY A 135 27.62 -0.99 -1.93
N ILE A 136 28.62 -1.11 -1.07
CA ILE A 136 29.19 -0.02 -0.26
C ILE A 136 30.72 -0.13 -0.25
N ASP A 137 31.42 0.99 -0.43
CA ASP A 137 32.87 1.09 -0.18
C ASP A 137 33.10 1.36 1.33
N PRO A 138 33.60 0.37 2.10
CA PRO A 138 33.79 0.52 3.54
C PRO A 138 34.88 1.53 3.91
N THR A 139 35.68 1.98 2.95
CA THR A 139 36.80 2.91 3.21
C THR A 139 36.37 4.38 3.33
N HIS A 140 35.13 4.70 2.96
CA HIS A 140 34.61 6.05 3.10
C HIS A 140 34.41 6.41 4.58
N PRO A 141 34.91 7.58 5.05
CA PRO A 141 34.89 7.95 6.47
C PRO A 141 33.50 7.95 7.14
N LEU A 142 32.44 8.21 6.35
CA LEU A 142 31.08 8.23 6.88
C LEU A 142 30.58 6.84 7.30
N PHE A 143 31.22 5.75 6.86
CA PHE A 143 30.88 4.37 7.21
C PHE A 143 31.74 3.79 8.32
N GLU A 144 32.65 4.59 8.89
CA GLU A 144 33.44 4.16 10.06
C GLU A 144 32.50 3.77 11.21
N ASN A 145 32.61 2.53 11.70
CA ASN A 145 31.75 1.92 12.71
C ASN A 145 30.26 1.77 12.33
N LYS A 146 29.88 2.00 11.06
CA LYS A 146 28.50 1.92 10.60
C LYS A 146 28.14 0.61 9.90
N LEU A 147 29.11 -0.12 9.37
CA LEU A 147 28.80 -1.35 8.66
C LEU A 147 28.67 -2.53 9.61
N SER A 148 27.73 -3.41 9.30
CA SER A 148 27.63 -4.75 9.90
C SER A 148 28.87 -5.59 9.52
N ASP A 149 29.25 -6.53 10.39
CA ASP A 149 30.33 -7.49 10.11
C ASP A 149 29.99 -8.44 8.94
N PHE A 150 28.72 -8.47 8.54
CA PHE A 150 28.19 -9.29 7.46
C PHE A 150 27.81 -8.41 6.28
N GLY A 151 28.04 -8.94 5.09
CA GLY A 151 27.61 -8.34 3.83
C GLY A 151 27.78 -9.38 2.74
N TYR A 152 27.05 -9.25 1.63
CA TYR A 152 27.14 -10.26 0.56
C TYR A 152 26.95 -9.66 -0.82
N ASN A 153 27.72 -10.20 -1.77
CA ASN A 153 27.66 -9.86 -3.19
C ASN A 153 26.96 -10.99 -3.96
N PHE A 154 25.68 -10.80 -4.27
CA PHE A 154 24.86 -11.76 -5.02
C PHE A 154 25.18 -11.79 -6.52
N VAL A 155 25.86 -10.75 -7.04
CA VAL A 155 26.30 -10.71 -8.44
C VAL A 155 27.42 -11.72 -8.68
N ASN A 156 28.46 -11.65 -7.85
CA ASN A 156 29.68 -12.46 -7.96
C ASN A 156 29.76 -13.59 -6.94
N ARG A 157 28.79 -13.68 -6.00
CA ARG A 157 28.63 -14.73 -5.00
C ARG A 157 29.82 -14.89 -4.05
N HIS A 158 30.15 -13.79 -3.36
CA HIS A 158 31.18 -13.76 -2.31
C HIS A 158 30.85 -12.71 -1.23
N GLU A 159 31.60 -12.74 -0.13
CA GLU A 159 31.38 -11.93 1.07
C GLU A 159 31.85 -10.46 0.93
N ASP A 160 32.26 -10.00 -0.24
CA ASP A 160 32.69 -8.61 -0.45
C ASP A 160 31.65 -7.83 -1.27
N PRO A 161 30.80 -7.03 -0.62
CA PRO A 161 29.77 -6.22 -1.26
C PRO A 161 30.28 -4.84 -1.69
N PHE A 162 31.54 -4.72 -2.07
CA PHE A 162 32.16 -3.45 -2.48
C PHE A 162 31.38 -2.82 -3.65
N ASP A 163 31.13 -1.51 -3.57
CA ASP A 163 30.51 -0.75 -4.65
C ASP A 163 31.54 -0.41 -5.72
N ASP A 164 31.51 -1.14 -6.82
CA ASP A 164 32.33 -0.93 -8.00
C ASP A 164 31.56 -0.22 -9.13
N SER A 165 30.38 0.32 -8.84
CA SER A 165 29.52 0.96 -9.82
C SER A 165 30.05 2.34 -10.24
N TYR A 166 29.82 2.72 -11.49
CA TYR A 166 30.30 4.00 -12.03
C TYR A 166 29.57 5.23 -11.44
N ASN A 167 28.35 5.03 -10.93
CA ASN A 167 27.50 6.09 -10.37
C ASN A 167 27.44 6.07 -8.84
N SER A 168 28.07 5.09 -8.18
CA SER A 168 28.11 4.97 -6.73
C SER A 168 26.72 4.98 -6.06
N HIS A 169 25.73 4.34 -6.70
CA HIS A 169 24.33 4.45 -6.26
C HIS A 169 24.12 3.89 -4.84
N GLY A 170 24.58 2.67 -4.55
CA GLY A 170 24.49 2.08 -3.22
C GLY A 170 25.27 2.87 -2.17
N MET A 171 26.43 3.41 -2.54
CA MET A 171 27.16 4.37 -1.70
C MET A 171 26.30 5.57 -1.33
N HIS A 172 25.63 6.16 -2.31
CA HIS A 172 24.82 7.36 -2.13
C HIS A 172 23.61 7.10 -1.22
N VAL A 173 22.89 6.00 -1.46
CA VAL A 173 21.78 5.53 -0.65
C VAL A 173 22.22 5.27 0.80
N ALA A 174 23.28 4.50 0.99
CA ALA A 174 23.85 4.19 2.31
C ALA A 174 24.33 5.45 3.04
N GLY A 175 24.90 6.41 2.31
CA GLY A 175 25.37 7.68 2.85
C GLY A 175 24.25 8.53 3.45
N ILE A 176 23.06 8.53 2.85
CA ILE A 176 21.88 9.22 3.39
C ILE A 176 21.52 8.60 4.76
N ILE A 177 21.39 7.29 4.85
CA ILE A 177 21.05 6.59 6.10
C ILE A 177 22.15 6.81 7.15
N SER A 178 23.42 6.64 6.77
CA SER A 178 24.55 6.82 7.68
C SER A 178 24.64 8.25 8.24
N LYS A 179 24.40 9.27 7.40
CA LYS A 179 24.39 10.67 7.82
C LYS A 179 23.21 10.98 8.74
N ALA A 180 22.03 10.46 8.41
CA ALA A 180 20.82 10.63 9.21
C ALA A 180 20.97 10.02 10.62
N THR A 181 21.72 8.93 10.73
CA THR A 181 21.97 8.21 12.00
C THR A 181 23.37 8.48 12.59
N ALA A 182 24.05 9.55 12.17
CA ALA A 182 25.39 9.88 12.63
C ALA A 182 25.46 10.04 14.16
N GLY A 183 26.45 9.41 14.80
CA GLY A 183 26.59 9.41 16.27
C GLY A 183 25.78 8.32 16.99
N LEU A 184 24.96 7.55 16.27
CA LEU A 184 24.26 6.37 16.76
C LEU A 184 24.94 5.12 16.17
N ASP A 185 26.08 4.72 16.72
CA ASP A 185 26.91 3.63 16.19
C ASP A 185 26.27 2.25 16.36
N ASN A 186 25.20 2.15 17.12
CA ASN A 186 24.35 0.98 17.29
C ASN A 186 23.34 0.78 16.14
N ILE A 187 23.17 1.73 15.24
CA ILE A 187 22.46 1.53 13.97
C ILE A 187 23.49 1.14 12.90
N LYS A 188 23.43 -0.11 12.45
CA LYS A 188 24.35 -0.69 11.46
C LYS A 188 23.72 -0.76 10.08
N LEU A 189 24.55 -0.70 9.04
CA LEU A 189 24.15 -0.94 7.66
C LEU A 189 24.65 -2.32 7.23
N LEU A 190 23.78 -3.14 6.68
CA LEU A 190 24.10 -4.42 6.04
C LEU A 190 24.13 -4.24 4.52
N PRO A 191 25.32 -4.19 3.89
CA PRO A 191 25.41 -4.03 2.45
C PRO A 191 25.11 -5.35 1.73
N LEU A 192 24.11 -5.35 0.84
CA LEU A 192 23.72 -6.50 0.03
C LEU A 192 23.77 -6.10 -1.45
N LYS A 193 24.86 -6.49 -2.12
CA LYS A 193 25.09 -6.11 -3.50
C LYS A 193 24.36 -7.04 -4.46
N VAL A 194 23.33 -6.53 -5.15
CA VAL A 194 22.52 -7.23 -6.16
C VAL A 194 22.71 -6.68 -7.56
N LEU A 195 23.35 -5.52 -7.71
CA LEU A 195 23.58 -4.82 -8.96
C LEU A 195 25.08 -4.76 -9.28
N ASP A 196 25.43 -5.02 -10.54
CA ASP A 196 26.81 -4.99 -11.04
C ASP A 196 27.34 -3.54 -11.21
N SER A 197 28.56 -3.39 -11.69
CA SER A 197 29.21 -2.09 -11.93
C SER A 197 28.46 -1.18 -12.92
N ARG A 198 27.51 -1.73 -13.67
CA ARG A 198 26.66 -0.98 -14.61
C ARG A 198 25.24 -0.77 -14.08
N GLY A 199 24.98 -1.11 -12.82
CA GLY A 199 23.67 -1.02 -12.20
C GLY A 199 22.69 -2.08 -12.69
N LYS A 200 23.17 -3.26 -13.15
CA LYS A 200 22.35 -4.37 -13.62
C LYS A 200 22.39 -5.54 -12.67
N GLY A 201 21.24 -6.18 -12.47
CA GLY A 201 21.09 -7.35 -11.63
C GLY A 201 20.00 -8.29 -12.13
N THR A 202 19.54 -9.19 -11.29
CA THR A 202 18.47 -10.14 -11.61
C THR A 202 17.48 -10.26 -10.48
N VAL A 203 16.23 -10.61 -10.82
CA VAL A 203 15.17 -10.86 -9.82
C VAL A 203 15.62 -11.91 -8.82
N SER A 204 16.25 -13.01 -9.28
CA SER A 204 16.74 -14.06 -8.37
C SER A 204 17.77 -13.57 -7.36
N ALA A 205 18.67 -12.65 -7.76
CA ALA A 205 19.63 -12.05 -6.84
C ALA A 205 18.94 -11.16 -5.81
N LEU A 206 17.91 -10.41 -6.22
CA LEU A 206 17.11 -9.58 -5.34
C LEU A 206 16.30 -10.43 -4.36
N VAL A 207 15.64 -11.49 -4.82
CA VAL A 207 14.92 -12.45 -3.96
C VAL A 207 15.86 -13.05 -2.91
N GLU A 208 17.05 -13.51 -3.33
CA GLU A 208 18.05 -14.05 -2.39
C GLU A 208 18.50 -13.02 -1.37
N SER A 209 18.68 -11.76 -1.77
CA SER A 209 19.12 -10.70 -0.85
C SER A 209 18.06 -10.33 0.19
N VAL A 210 16.77 -10.29 -0.19
CA VAL A 210 15.66 -10.09 0.74
C VAL A 210 15.59 -11.25 1.75
N LYS A 211 15.75 -12.50 1.27
CA LYS A 211 15.79 -13.68 2.14
C LYS A 211 16.99 -13.67 3.07
N TYR A 212 18.17 -13.30 2.56
CA TYR A 212 19.36 -13.14 3.38
C TYR A 212 19.17 -12.08 4.47
N ALA A 213 18.56 -10.94 4.15
CA ALA A 213 18.24 -9.91 5.13
C ALA A 213 17.28 -10.42 6.21
N LYS A 214 16.26 -11.21 5.82
CA LYS A 214 15.34 -11.88 6.75
C LYS A 214 16.06 -12.88 7.65
N GLU A 215 16.94 -13.72 7.13
CA GLU A 215 17.75 -14.68 7.90
C GLU A 215 18.75 -13.99 8.84
N ALA A 216 19.26 -12.81 8.45
CA ALA A 216 20.11 -11.96 9.26
C ALA A 216 19.32 -11.16 10.32
N GLU A 217 18.00 -11.34 10.38
CA GLU A 217 17.10 -10.68 11.35
C GLU A 217 17.25 -9.15 11.35
N VAL A 218 17.39 -8.53 10.15
CA VAL A 218 17.47 -7.07 10.04
C VAL A 218 16.16 -6.41 10.45
N ASP A 219 16.22 -5.16 10.88
CA ASP A 219 15.05 -4.39 11.29
C ASP A 219 14.35 -3.70 10.12
N ILE A 220 15.16 -3.23 9.15
CA ILE A 220 14.69 -2.45 8.02
C ILE A 220 15.40 -2.92 6.75
N ILE A 221 14.67 -2.98 5.65
CA ILE A 221 15.19 -3.17 4.29
C ILE A 221 14.91 -1.91 3.49
N ASN A 222 15.97 -1.32 2.90
CA ASN A 222 15.85 -0.27 1.91
C ASN A 222 16.00 -0.84 0.50
N LEU A 223 14.97 -0.65 -0.34
CA LEU A 223 14.94 -1.03 -1.75
C LEU A 223 14.84 0.23 -2.63
N SER A 224 16.01 0.75 -3.04
CA SER A 224 16.11 1.87 -3.96
C SER A 224 16.25 1.43 -5.42
N LEU A 225 15.54 0.38 -5.79
CA LEU A 225 15.59 -0.28 -7.11
C LEU A 225 14.28 -1.00 -7.42
N GLY A 226 14.06 -1.34 -8.68
CA GLY A 226 12.87 -2.06 -9.13
C GLY A 226 13.06 -2.72 -10.50
N LEU A 227 11.98 -3.32 -10.99
CA LEU A 227 11.90 -3.88 -12.32
C LEU A 227 11.63 -2.78 -13.36
N TYR A 228 11.91 -3.06 -14.63
CA TYR A 228 11.42 -2.22 -15.72
C TYR A 228 9.90 -2.07 -15.67
N PRO A 229 9.34 -0.92 -16.09
CA PRO A 229 7.91 -0.68 -16.12
C PRO A 229 7.11 -1.82 -16.77
N TYR A 230 5.96 -2.13 -16.17
CA TYR A 230 5.03 -3.19 -16.60
C TYR A 230 5.53 -4.64 -16.41
N TYR A 231 6.70 -4.86 -15.79
CA TYR A 231 7.12 -6.18 -15.37
C TYR A 231 6.82 -6.40 -13.89
N HIS A 232 6.38 -7.61 -13.56
CA HIS A 232 6.10 -8.06 -12.20
C HIS A 232 6.82 -9.38 -11.93
N SER A 233 7.16 -9.62 -10.67
CA SER A 233 7.76 -10.88 -10.23
C SER A 233 7.07 -11.37 -8.96
N LYS A 234 6.39 -12.49 -9.08
CA LYS A 234 5.73 -13.17 -7.97
C LYS A 234 6.74 -13.64 -6.91
N ALA A 235 7.93 -14.09 -7.34
CA ALA A 235 8.98 -14.50 -6.42
C ALA A 235 9.44 -13.33 -5.53
N LEU A 236 9.64 -12.15 -6.13
CA LEU A 236 10.05 -10.94 -5.41
C LEU A 236 8.96 -10.45 -4.46
N GLU A 237 7.74 -10.36 -4.94
CA GLU A 237 6.58 -9.96 -4.12
C GLU A 237 6.44 -10.87 -2.90
N MET A 238 6.50 -12.19 -3.08
CA MET A 238 6.43 -13.15 -1.99
C MET A 238 7.58 -12.98 -0.98
N ALA A 239 8.83 -12.80 -1.44
CA ALA A 239 9.97 -12.62 -0.55
C ALA A 239 9.84 -11.34 0.30
N ILE A 240 9.37 -10.25 -0.29
CA ILE A 240 9.13 -8.98 0.42
C ILE A 240 8.00 -9.14 1.45
N LEU A 241 6.87 -9.73 1.07
CA LEU A 241 5.74 -9.96 1.99
C LEU A 241 6.12 -10.88 3.16
N GLU A 242 6.96 -11.90 2.92
CA GLU A 242 7.50 -12.74 3.97
C GLU A 242 8.42 -11.97 4.94
N ALA A 243 9.25 -11.06 4.43
CA ALA A 243 10.09 -10.19 5.26
C ALA A 243 9.22 -9.28 6.13
N ILE A 244 8.20 -8.62 5.57
CA ILE A 244 7.25 -7.77 6.29
C ILE A 244 6.51 -8.58 7.36
N THR A 245 5.99 -9.75 7.01
CA THR A 245 5.27 -10.64 7.94
C THR A 245 6.17 -11.10 9.10
N SER A 246 7.49 -11.20 8.90
CA SER A 246 8.45 -11.51 9.97
C SER A 246 8.79 -10.30 10.86
N GLY A 247 8.24 -9.11 10.60
CA GLY A 247 8.42 -7.90 11.40
C GLY A 247 9.48 -6.93 10.86
N ILE A 248 9.97 -7.14 9.64
CA ILE A 248 10.95 -6.26 8.99
C ILE A 248 10.23 -5.13 8.26
N THR A 249 10.57 -3.88 8.54
CA THR A 249 10.04 -2.73 7.80
C THR A 249 10.71 -2.64 6.44
N VAL A 250 9.95 -2.71 5.35
CA VAL A 250 10.47 -2.59 3.98
C VAL A 250 10.08 -1.25 3.39
N VAL A 251 11.08 -0.48 2.99
CA VAL A 251 10.91 0.84 2.37
C VAL A 251 11.34 0.77 0.91
N ILE A 252 10.47 1.18 0.01
CA ILE A 252 10.63 1.02 -1.44
C ILE A 252 10.51 2.37 -2.15
N ALA A 253 11.45 2.66 -3.03
CA ALA A 253 11.36 3.79 -3.94
C ALA A 253 10.22 3.58 -4.96
N SER A 254 9.37 4.59 -5.19
CA SER A 254 8.23 4.47 -6.10
C SER A 254 8.61 4.25 -7.58
N GLY A 255 9.82 4.65 -7.97
CA GLY A 255 10.35 4.58 -9.34
C GLY A 255 10.42 5.93 -10.04
N ASN A 256 11.14 6.00 -11.18
CA ASN A 256 11.54 7.27 -11.82
C ASN A 256 11.04 7.41 -13.27
N ASP A 257 9.94 6.74 -13.64
CA ASP A 257 9.41 6.73 -15.00
C ASP A 257 8.18 7.66 -15.19
N ASN A 258 7.76 8.35 -14.12
CA ASN A 258 6.54 9.17 -14.07
C ASN A 258 5.29 8.39 -14.52
N ILE A 259 5.15 7.17 -14.04
CA ILE A 259 4.02 6.27 -14.30
C ILE A 259 3.29 5.93 -12.99
N ASP A 260 2.12 5.31 -13.13
CA ASP A 260 1.38 4.76 -12.00
C ASP A 260 2.15 3.59 -11.36
N THR A 261 2.28 3.58 -10.02
CA THR A 261 2.94 2.54 -9.23
C THR A 261 2.34 1.16 -9.45
N MET A 262 1.07 1.04 -9.85
CA MET A 262 0.46 -0.22 -10.28
C MET A 262 1.27 -0.93 -11.38
N ASN A 263 2.02 -0.19 -12.18
CA ASN A 263 2.84 -0.70 -13.28
C ASN A 263 4.33 -0.77 -12.92
N SER A 264 4.69 -0.67 -11.64
CA SER A 264 6.07 -0.64 -11.16
C SER A 264 6.25 -1.64 -10.01
N CYS A 265 7.01 -2.70 -10.24
CA CYS A 265 7.31 -3.72 -9.24
C CYS A 265 8.68 -3.43 -8.60
N PRO A 266 8.82 -3.45 -7.26
CA PRO A 266 7.83 -3.87 -6.27
C PRO A 266 6.98 -2.73 -5.65
N SER A 267 7.02 -1.50 -6.18
CA SER A 267 6.36 -0.32 -5.60
C SER A 267 4.81 -0.31 -5.70
N HIS A 268 4.20 -1.42 -6.12
CA HIS A 268 2.75 -1.67 -6.08
C HIS A 268 2.31 -2.50 -4.87
N LEU A 269 3.21 -2.82 -3.93
CA LEU A 269 2.89 -3.61 -2.75
C LEU A 269 2.32 -2.72 -1.65
N GLU A 270 1.10 -3.03 -1.19
CA GLU A 270 0.36 -2.26 -0.18
C GLU A 270 0.94 -2.39 1.24
N ASP A 271 1.69 -3.48 1.54
CA ASP A 271 2.22 -3.74 2.89
C ASP A 271 3.62 -3.13 3.10
N ALA A 272 4.24 -2.55 2.07
CA ALA A 272 5.55 -1.89 2.14
C ALA A 272 5.38 -0.36 2.13
N ILE A 273 6.32 0.38 2.71
CA ILE A 273 6.30 1.85 2.68
C ILE A 273 6.83 2.35 1.34
N ILE A 274 5.95 2.87 0.50
CA ILE A 274 6.27 3.36 -0.85
C ILE A 274 6.53 4.86 -0.82
N VAL A 275 7.73 5.26 -1.28
CA VAL A 275 8.22 6.62 -1.15
C VAL A 275 8.35 7.30 -2.51
N SER A 276 7.59 8.36 -2.73
CA SER A 276 7.72 9.26 -3.87
C SER A 276 8.78 10.36 -3.61
N ALA A 277 9.16 11.11 -4.64
CA ALA A 277 10.20 12.14 -4.54
C ALA A 277 9.67 13.55 -4.74
N MET A 278 10.20 14.50 -3.92
CA MET A 278 10.00 15.94 -4.06
C MET A 278 11.33 16.71 -4.14
N ASP A 279 11.24 17.94 -4.64
CA ASP A 279 12.33 18.91 -4.64
C ASP A 279 12.30 19.85 -3.40
N SER A 280 13.31 20.72 -3.28
CA SER A 280 13.40 21.68 -2.17
C SER A 280 12.34 22.79 -2.20
N SER A 281 11.57 22.90 -3.28
CA SER A 281 10.40 23.79 -3.39
C SER A 281 9.10 23.06 -3.01
N LEU A 282 9.19 21.84 -2.49
CA LEU A 282 8.08 20.96 -2.10
C LEU A 282 7.17 20.60 -3.28
N GLN A 283 7.74 20.53 -4.49
CA GLN A 283 7.03 20.07 -5.66
C GLN A 283 7.39 18.60 -5.95
N LYS A 284 6.41 17.81 -6.40
CA LYS A 284 6.68 16.46 -6.86
C LYS A 284 7.77 16.48 -7.94
N ALA A 285 8.81 15.66 -7.77
CA ALA A 285 9.83 15.49 -8.80
C ALA A 285 9.20 15.01 -10.12
N VAL A 286 9.64 15.60 -11.25
CA VAL A 286 9.02 15.34 -12.56
C VAL A 286 9.10 13.87 -12.99
N PHE A 287 10.13 13.17 -12.53
CA PHE A 287 10.36 11.75 -12.81
C PHE A 287 9.60 10.82 -11.85
N SER A 288 9.26 11.28 -10.62
CA SER A 288 8.71 10.40 -9.59
C SER A 288 7.45 9.68 -10.07
N ASN A 289 7.40 8.37 -9.90
CA ASN A 289 6.18 7.60 -10.05
C ASN A 289 5.13 8.06 -9.03
N TYR A 290 3.87 7.78 -9.32
CA TYR A 290 2.70 8.21 -8.54
C TYR A 290 1.64 7.10 -8.56
N GLY A 291 0.63 7.17 -7.73
CA GLY A 291 -0.48 6.19 -7.77
C GLY A 291 -0.99 5.81 -6.38
N ALA A 292 -1.90 4.84 -6.37
CA ALA A 292 -2.63 4.44 -5.16
C ALA A 292 -1.75 3.87 -4.04
N HIS A 293 -0.55 3.43 -4.36
CA HIS A 293 0.37 2.78 -3.41
C HIS A 293 1.42 3.74 -2.82
N VAL A 294 1.39 5.02 -3.18
CA VAL A 294 2.32 6.00 -2.56
C VAL A 294 1.83 6.33 -1.15
N ASP A 295 2.64 6.03 -0.14
CA ASP A 295 2.33 6.32 1.25
C ASP A 295 2.80 7.70 1.65
N VAL A 296 4.07 8.03 1.36
CA VAL A 296 4.69 9.29 1.74
C VAL A 296 5.62 9.82 0.65
N VAL A 297 5.94 11.10 0.73
CA VAL A 297 6.94 11.76 -0.11
C VAL A 297 8.16 12.15 0.71
N ALA A 298 9.34 12.11 0.10
CA ALA A 298 10.57 12.57 0.73
C ALA A 298 11.50 13.30 -0.26
N PRO A 299 12.52 14.04 0.23
CA PRO A 299 13.52 14.70 -0.60
C PRO A 299 14.21 13.74 -1.57
N GLY A 300 14.12 14.01 -2.87
CA GLY A 300 14.68 13.15 -3.92
C GLY A 300 15.32 13.91 -5.09
N VAL A 301 15.47 15.24 -5.00
CA VAL A 301 16.10 16.08 -6.02
C VAL A 301 17.24 16.87 -5.40
N ASP A 302 18.39 16.94 -6.10
CA ASP A 302 19.62 17.60 -5.61
C ASP A 302 20.05 17.06 -4.23
N ILE A 303 20.04 15.73 -4.05
CA ILE A 303 20.40 15.10 -2.78
C ILE A 303 21.90 14.85 -2.71
N TYR A 304 22.54 15.46 -1.69
CA TYR A 304 23.97 15.36 -1.43
C TYR A 304 24.29 14.16 -0.55
N SER A 305 25.16 13.26 -1.02
CA SER A 305 25.55 12.07 -0.25
C SER A 305 26.90 11.51 -0.74
N THR A 306 27.35 10.41 -0.14
CA THR A 306 28.65 9.78 -0.42
C THR A 306 28.72 9.17 -1.81
N VAL A 307 29.90 9.28 -2.43
CA VAL A 307 30.25 8.62 -3.68
C VAL A 307 31.61 7.92 -3.57
N ALA A 308 31.91 7.02 -4.50
CA ALA A 308 33.16 6.28 -4.52
C ALA A 308 34.40 7.20 -4.46
N GLY A 309 35.48 6.68 -3.86
CA GLY A 309 36.74 7.43 -3.72
C GLY A 309 36.77 8.41 -2.55
N GLY A 310 35.86 8.29 -1.58
CA GLY A 310 35.85 9.08 -0.33
C GLY A 310 35.25 10.48 -0.49
N GLY A 311 34.55 10.74 -1.60
CA GLY A 311 33.92 12.02 -1.91
C GLY A 311 32.42 12.06 -1.64
N PHE A 312 31.82 13.21 -2.02
CA PHE A 312 30.38 13.43 -1.98
C PHE A 312 29.92 13.96 -3.35
N GLY A 313 28.66 13.70 -3.69
CA GLY A 313 28.04 14.14 -4.92
C GLY A 313 26.53 14.27 -4.77
N TYR A 314 25.89 14.77 -5.81
CA TYR A 314 24.44 14.94 -5.84
C TYR A 314 23.84 13.91 -6.79
N LEU A 315 22.74 13.28 -6.37
CA LEU A 315 21.91 12.43 -7.22
C LEU A 315 20.44 12.83 -7.09
N ASP A 316 19.68 12.52 -8.15
CA ASP A 316 18.24 12.67 -8.23
C ASP A 316 17.58 11.30 -8.36
N GLY A 317 16.46 11.08 -7.67
CA GLY A 317 15.68 9.85 -7.77
C GLY A 317 14.80 9.60 -6.55
N THR A 318 13.76 8.81 -6.73
CA THR A 318 13.03 8.20 -5.62
C THR A 318 13.94 7.29 -4.80
N SER A 319 15.03 6.82 -5.42
CA SER A 319 16.14 6.10 -4.77
C SER A 319 16.85 6.92 -3.68
N MET A 320 16.80 8.26 -3.73
CA MET A 320 17.34 9.15 -2.70
C MET A 320 16.26 9.52 -1.67
N ALA A 321 14.99 9.47 -2.05
CA ALA A 321 13.87 9.70 -1.16
C ALA A 321 13.69 8.52 -0.15
N ALA A 322 13.68 7.28 -0.63
CA ALA A 322 13.49 6.08 0.18
C ALA A 322 14.46 5.98 1.38
N PRO A 323 15.78 6.20 1.26
CA PRO A 323 16.70 6.09 2.39
C PRO A 323 16.47 7.14 3.49
N HIS A 324 15.87 8.31 3.20
CA HIS A 324 15.43 9.23 4.24
C HIS A 324 14.36 8.59 5.13
N ILE A 325 13.38 7.92 4.51
CA ILE A 325 12.31 7.22 5.24
C ILE A 325 12.86 5.97 5.95
N SER A 326 13.78 5.22 5.34
CA SER A 326 14.46 4.09 6.00
C SER A 326 15.22 4.55 7.25
N ALA A 327 15.89 5.70 7.19
CA ALA A 327 16.56 6.27 8.36
C ALA A 327 15.55 6.71 9.43
N MET A 328 14.42 7.32 9.04
CA MET A 328 13.36 7.67 9.98
C MET A 328 12.77 6.44 10.66
N ALA A 329 12.52 5.37 9.91
CA ALA A 329 12.06 4.08 10.45
C ALA A 329 13.06 3.50 11.47
N ALA A 330 14.38 3.57 11.17
CA ALA A 330 15.43 3.13 12.10
C ALA A 330 15.44 3.97 13.40
N LEU A 331 15.32 5.29 13.30
CA LEU A 331 15.26 6.17 14.46
C LEU A 331 13.99 5.95 15.30
N LEU A 332 12.85 5.69 14.67
CA LEU A 332 11.60 5.35 15.35
C LEU A 332 11.75 4.03 16.11
N LYS A 333 12.28 3.00 15.46
CA LYS A 333 12.49 1.69 16.05
C LYS A 333 13.54 1.71 17.16
N LEU A 334 14.60 2.52 17.04
CA LEU A 334 15.57 2.75 18.12
C LEU A 334 14.90 3.38 19.35
N ASN A 335 13.97 4.33 19.13
CA ASN A 335 13.20 4.91 20.23
C ASN A 335 12.27 3.89 20.90
N ASN A 336 11.64 3.03 20.10
CA ASN A 336 10.75 1.98 20.56
C ASN A 336 10.95 0.69 19.76
N PRO A 337 11.78 -0.26 20.26
CA PRO A 337 12.10 -1.51 19.55
C PRO A 337 10.91 -2.45 19.30
N THR A 338 9.76 -2.22 19.95
CA THR A 338 8.57 -3.07 19.80
C THR A 338 7.71 -2.70 18.60
N LEU A 339 8.00 -1.58 17.90
CA LEU A 339 7.26 -1.16 16.72
C LEU A 339 7.35 -2.20 15.60
N MET A 340 6.20 -2.58 15.08
CA MET A 340 6.06 -3.41 13.91
C MET A 340 6.03 -2.55 12.64
N PRO A 341 6.18 -3.12 11.43
CA PRO A 341 6.18 -2.37 10.17
C PRO A 341 4.98 -1.42 10.02
N HIS A 342 3.78 -1.90 10.31
CA HIS A 342 2.56 -1.11 10.25
C HIS A 342 2.55 0.05 11.26
N ASP A 343 3.05 -0.15 12.50
CA ASP A 343 3.13 0.93 13.50
C ASP A 343 4.05 2.06 13.01
N ILE A 344 5.16 1.70 12.34
CA ILE A 344 6.12 2.67 11.78
C ILE A 344 5.46 3.46 10.65
N GLU A 345 4.75 2.78 9.76
CA GLU A 345 4.01 3.41 8.67
C GLU A 345 2.95 4.38 9.20
N GLU A 346 2.12 3.95 10.16
CA GLU A 346 1.10 4.80 10.81
C GLU A 346 1.73 6.05 11.45
N ILE A 347 2.86 5.90 12.15
CA ILE A 347 3.56 7.05 12.74
C ILE A 347 4.06 8.00 11.65
N LEU A 348 4.66 7.49 10.57
CA LEU A 348 5.13 8.33 9.46
C LEU A 348 3.99 9.12 8.81
N ILE A 349 2.85 8.48 8.60
CA ILE A 349 1.62 9.11 8.10
C ILE A 349 1.13 10.19 9.07
N GLU A 350 1.06 9.86 10.37
CA GLU A 350 0.56 10.77 11.40
C GLU A 350 1.39 12.05 11.52
N ILE A 351 2.72 11.94 11.38
CA ILE A 351 3.62 13.09 11.44
C ILE A 351 3.79 13.81 10.10
N ALA A 352 3.14 13.37 9.04
CA ALA A 352 3.28 14.00 7.74
C ALA A 352 2.69 15.42 7.72
N ASP A 353 3.37 16.33 7.02
CA ASP A 353 2.80 17.60 6.57
C ASP A 353 2.14 17.35 5.21
N ASP A 354 0.84 17.55 5.15
CA ASP A 354 0.03 17.33 3.95
C ASP A 354 0.49 18.26 2.82
N LEU A 355 0.76 17.67 1.66
CA LEU A 355 1.16 18.39 0.44
C LEU A 355 0.22 18.00 -0.71
N GLY A 356 -0.08 18.95 -1.57
CA GLY A 356 -0.94 18.72 -2.73
C GLY A 356 -2.41 18.89 -2.41
N GLU A 357 -3.26 17.90 -2.72
CA GLU A 357 -4.68 17.91 -2.39
C GLU A 357 -4.86 17.50 -0.92
N VAL A 358 -5.85 18.06 -0.23
CA VAL A 358 -6.06 17.80 1.21
C VAL A 358 -6.35 16.31 1.47
N GLY A 359 -5.56 15.74 2.37
CA GLY A 359 -5.57 14.31 2.69
C GLY A 359 -4.68 13.53 1.74
N TRP A 360 -4.89 12.22 1.65
CA TRP A 360 -4.10 11.40 0.74
C TRP A 360 -4.32 11.79 -0.72
N ASP A 361 -3.22 11.92 -1.49
CA ASP A 361 -3.25 12.10 -2.94
C ASP A 361 -2.20 11.21 -3.66
N PRO A 362 -2.38 10.91 -4.98
CA PRO A 362 -1.53 9.96 -5.67
C PRO A 362 -0.08 10.41 -5.91
N TYR A 363 0.26 11.67 -5.65
CA TYR A 363 1.57 12.26 -5.94
C TYR A 363 2.45 12.35 -4.70
N PHE A 364 1.84 12.68 -3.56
CA PHE A 364 2.51 12.91 -2.29
C PHE A 364 2.13 11.88 -1.22
N GLY A 365 1.18 10.96 -1.51
CA GLY A 365 0.62 10.07 -0.49
C GLY A 365 -0.08 10.87 0.60
N TYR A 366 0.24 10.60 1.85
CA TYR A 366 -0.22 11.38 3.01
C TYR A 366 0.62 12.65 3.27
N GLY A 367 1.63 12.92 2.45
CA GLY A 367 2.51 14.08 2.58
C GLY A 367 3.93 13.72 3.02
N VAL A 368 4.65 14.71 3.55
CA VAL A 368 6.05 14.58 3.94
C VAL A 368 6.18 14.40 5.46
N PRO A 369 6.70 13.24 5.95
CA PRO A 369 6.87 13.00 7.38
C PRO A 369 7.87 13.97 8.01
N ILE A 370 7.52 14.57 9.17
CA ILE A 370 8.37 15.51 9.90
C ILE A 370 8.70 14.95 11.28
N LEU A 371 9.85 14.30 11.40
CA LEU A 371 10.25 13.55 12.59
C LEU A 371 10.39 14.42 13.85
N SER A 372 10.73 15.70 13.69
CA SER A 372 10.80 16.64 14.81
C SER A 372 9.46 16.89 15.51
N LYS A 373 8.33 16.50 14.92
CA LYS A 373 7.01 16.56 15.57
C LYS A 373 6.92 15.60 16.78
N LEU A 374 7.74 14.55 16.82
CA LEU A 374 7.81 13.57 17.91
C LEU A 374 8.72 13.99 19.08
N LEU A 375 9.43 15.12 18.97
CA LEU A 375 10.32 15.54 20.04
C LEU A 375 9.52 15.82 21.34
N PRO A 376 9.96 15.26 22.48
CA PRO A 376 9.33 15.51 23.77
C PRO A 376 9.44 16.99 24.16
N GLY A 377 8.45 17.48 24.90
CA GLY A 377 8.43 18.87 25.39
C GLY A 377 7.66 19.85 24.53
N ARG A 378 7.02 19.44 23.45
CA ARG A 378 6.00 20.27 22.81
C ARG A 378 4.79 20.40 23.76
N ALA A 379 4.63 21.61 24.30
CA ALA A 379 3.48 21.90 25.14
C ALA A 379 2.19 21.68 24.35
N LEU A 380 1.23 20.97 24.95
CA LEU A 380 -0.11 20.86 24.42
C LEU A 380 -0.69 22.26 24.22
N THR A 381 -1.11 22.61 23.01
CA THR A 381 -1.71 23.90 22.67
C THR A 381 -3.21 23.81 22.44
N GLY A 382 -3.74 22.58 22.23
CA GLY A 382 -5.16 22.31 22.04
C GLY A 382 -5.47 20.83 22.00
N ILE A 383 -6.75 20.51 22.10
CA ILE A 383 -7.34 19.21 21.77
C ILE A 383 -8.56 19.45 20.90
N VAL A 384 -8.86 18.52 20.00
CA VAL A 384 -10.10 18.48 19.22
C VAL A 384 -10.65 17.06 19.23
N LEU A 385 -11.94 16.92 18.98
CA LEU A 385 -12.53 15.61 18.71
C LEU A 385 -12.57 15.39 17.20
N GLU A 386 -12.49 14.14 16.75
CA GLU A 386 -12.50 13.79 15.32
C GLU A 386 -13.77 14.24 14.59
N VAL A 387 -14.88 14.45 15.36
CA VAL A 387 -16.13 15.00 14.85
C VAL A 387 -16.74 16.00 15.84
N ASP A 388 -17.35 17.06 15.32
CA ASP A 388 -18.05 18.07 16.11
C ASP A 388 -19.52 17.71 16.38
N THR A 389 -20.10 16.85 15.53
CA THR A 389 -21.49 16.38 15.63
C THR A 389 -21.57 14.89 15.29
N LEU A 390 -22.48 14.19 15.99
CA LEU A 390 -22.66 12.75 15.83
C LEU A 390 -24.13 12.38 15.99
N ASP A 391 -24.65 11.55 15.08
CA ASP A 391 -25.99 10.99 15.17
C ASP A 391 -25.90 9.49 15.53
N LEU A 392 -26.58 9.09 16.61
CA LEU A 392 -26.64 7.71 17.10
C LEU A 392 -28.09 7.27 17.24
N LYS A 393 -28.32 5.95 17.23
CA LYS A 393 -29.61 5.34 17.58
C LYS A 393 -29.57 4.80 19.00
N VAL A 394 -30.73 4.76 19.64
CA VAL A 394 -30.85 4.17 20.97
C VAL A 394 -30.25 2.77 20.98
N GLY A 395 -29.32 2.51 21.92
CA GLY A 395 -28.59 1.26 22.09
C GLY A 395 -27.24 1.19 21.34
N GLU A 396 -26.92 2.12 20.45
CA GLU A 396 -25.63 2.17 19.77
C GLU A 396 -24.49 2.56 20.71
N ARG A 397 -23.30 2.06 20.37
CA ARG A 397 -22.03 2.37 21.04
C ARG A 397 -21.03 2.85 19.99
N MET A 398 -20.20 3.84 20.34
CA MET A 398 -19.16 4.37 19.48
C MET A 398 -18.01 4.91 20.33
N ASN A 399 -16.79 4.73 19.87
CA ASN A 399 -15.62 5.38 20.44
C ASN A 399 -15.40 6.74 19.77
N LEU A 400 -15.18 7.76 20.58
CA LEU A 400 -14.89 9.13 20.15
C LEU A 400 -13.42 9.44 20.46
N ASN A 401 -12.60 9.64 19.43
CA ASN A 401 -11.17 9.84 19.57
C ASN A 401 -10.82 11.32 19.82
N VAL A 402 -9.78 11.54 20.61
CA VAL A 402 -9.21 12.87 20.89
C VAL A 402 -7.96 13.07 20.04
N LEU A 403 -7.94 14.14 19.26
CA LEU A 403 -6.77 14.58 18.51
C LEU A 403 -6.05 15.69 19.31
N PHE A 404 -4.76 15.52 19.56
CA PHE A 404 -3.93 16.47 20.30
C PHE A 404 -3.27 17.48 19.35
N ILE A 405 -3.12 18.74 19.77
CA ILE A 405 -2.46 19.79 18.99
C ILE A 405 -1.27 20.34 19.80
N PRO A 406 -0.03 20.17 19.30
CA PRO A 406 0.34 19.32 18.15
C PRO A 406 0.08 17.83 18.45
N THR A 407 -0.03 17.00 17.42
CA THR A 407 -0.43 15.59 17.47
C THR A 407 0.34 14.77 18.52
N HIS A 408 1.60 15.12 18.77
CA HIS A 408 2.48 14.46 19.73
C HIS A 408 2.83 15.37 20.93
N ALA A 409 1.87 16.17 21.39
CA ALA A 409 2.07 16.95 22.60
C ALA A 409 2.26 16.06 23.82
N THR A 410 3.18 16.41 24.70
CA THR A 410 3.34 15.73 25.99
C THR A 410 2.11 16.00 26.86
N ILE A 411 1.32 14.95 27.10
CA ILE A 411 0.15 15.02 27.97
C ILE A 411 0.63 14.83 29.40
N THR A 412 0.50 15.88 30.22
CA THR A 412 0.87 15.84 31.64
C THR A 412 -0.31 15.55 32.58
N GLU A 413 -1.53 15.60 32.05
CA GLU A 413 -2.77 15.40 32.83
C GLU A 413 -3.69 14.42 32.06
N ASN A 414 -4.36 13.54 32.80
CA ASN A 414 -5.29 12.56 32.22
C ASN A 414 -6.50 13.24 31.55
N LEU A 415 -7.03 12.57 30.53
CA LEU A 415 -8.30 12.96 29.92
C LEU A 415 -9.45 12.77 30.90
N SER A 416 -10.34 13.74 30.98
CA SER A 416 -11.59 13.64 31.72
C SER A 416 -12.78 13.87 30.80
N TRP A 417 -13.66 12.89 30.73
CA TRP A 417 -14.84 12.90 29.90
C TRP A 417 -16.10 13.22 30.69
N SER A 418 -17.03 13.95 30.09
CA SER A 418 -18.32 14.25 30.67
C SER A 418 -19.42 14.37 29.62
N SER A 419 -20.65 14.05 30.02
CA SER A 419 -21.84 14.24 29.20
C SER A 419 -22.73 15.28 29.85
N SER A 420 -23.27 16.23 29.09
CA SER A 420 -24.25 17.20 29.56
C SER A 420 -25.59 16.55 29.95
N ASN A 421 -25.84 15.31 29.48
CA ASN A 421 -27.03 14.54 29.78
C ASN A 421 -26.76 13.02 29.71
N GLU A 422 -26.32 12.43 30.82
CA GLU A 422 -26.02 11.00 30.93
C GLU A 422 -27.23 10.08 30.77
N SER A 423 -28.47 10.60 30.84
CA SER A 423 -29.66 9.83 30.53
C SER A 423 -29.87 9.65 29.02
N VAL A 424 -29.32 10.55 28.20
CA VAL A 424 -29.33 10.47 26.72
C VAL A 424 -28.10 9.75 26.22
N VAL A 425 -26.91 10.22 26.58
CA VAL A 425 -25.62 9.60 26.19
C VAL A 425 -24.72 9.50 27.42
N MET A 426 -24.29 8.31 27.76
CA MET A 426 -23.23 8.07 28.73
C MET A 426 -21.89 8.01 28.01
N VAL A 427 -20.86 8.59 28.61
CA VAL A 427 -19.48 8.49 28.14
C VAL A 427 -18.60 7.86 29.22
N ASN A 428 -17.73 6.94 28.81
CA ASN A 428 -16.73 6.33 29.67
C ASN A 428 -15.44 6.14 28.87
N ASP A 429 -14.43 6.93 29.21
CA ASP A 429 -13.11 6.91 28.55
C ASP A 429 -13.19 6.94 27.00
N GLY A 430 -14.04 7.85 26.48
CA GLY A 430 -14.29 8.00 25.04
C GLY A 430 -15.36 7.07 24.46
N GLU A 431 -15.72 5.97 25.12
CA GLU A 431 -16.84 5.11 24.68
C GLU A 431 -18.18 5.79 24.99
N LEU A 432 -18.94 6.10 23.94
CA LEU A 432 -20.30 6.64 24.00
C LEU A 432 -21.31 5.50 24.02
N ILE A 433 -22.34 5.63 24.86
CA ILE A 433 -23.49 4.70 24.89
C ILE A 433 -24.77 5.53 24.78
N ALA A 434 -25.47 5.39 23.66
CA ALA A 434 -26.75 6.04 23.41
C ALA A 434 -27.87 5.34 24.17
N LYS A 435 -28.51 6.02 25.18
CA LYS A 435 -29.51 5.42 26.09
C LYS A 435 -30.93 5.80 25.75
N GLN A 436 -31.17 7.05 25.42
CA GLN A 436 -32.51 7.60 25.17
C GLN A 436 -32.47 8.63 24.03
N VAL A 437 -33.60 8.78 23.37
CA VAL A 437 -33.79 9.83 22.36
C VAL A 437 -33.60 11.22 22.99
N GLY A 438 -32.82 12.05 22.30
CA GLY A 438 -32.54 13.41 22.78
C GLY A 438 -31.19 13.92 22.26
N LYS A 439 -30.70 14.98 22.91
CA LYS A 439 -29.40 15.57 22.61
C LYS A 439 -28.56 15.65 23.88
N ALA A 440 -27.26 15.44 23.71
CA ALA A 440 -26.25 15.63 24.73
C ALA A 440 -24.99 16.25 24.10
N VAL A 441 -24.24 17.01 24.87
CA VAL A 441 -22.90 17.48 24.51
C VAL A 441 -21.91 16.63 25.29
N ILE A 442 -21.04 15.96 24.59
CA ILE A 442 -19.90 15.25 25.17
C ILE A 442 -18.73 16.20 25.20
N GLU A 443 -18.08 16.28 26.34
CA GLU A 443 -16.94 17.16 26.56
C GLU A 443 -15.76 16.32 27.08
N VAL A 444 -14.58 16.57 26.53
CA VAL A 444 -13.31 16.03 27.02
C VAL A 444 -12.38 17.16 27.42
N ARG A 445 -11.65 16.96 28.52
CA ARG A 445 -10.71 17.95 29.08
C ARG A 445 -9.40 17.31 29.44
N THR A 446 -8.30 18.06 29.22
CA THR A 446 -6.99 17.80 29.79
C THR A 446 -6.32 19.13 30.10
N GLY A 447 -5.92 19.35 31.34
CA GLY A 447 -5.44 20.66 31.79
C GLY A 447 -6.44 21.78 31.51
N THR A 448 -6.02 22.80 30.79
CA THR A 448 -6.86 23.94 30.38
C THR A 448 -7.57 23.73 29.03
N HIS A 449 -7.27 22.64 28.32
CA HIS A 449 -7.80 22.38 26.99
C HIS A 449 -9.11 21.60 27.06
N VAL A 450 -10.05 21.96 26.18
CA VAL A 450 -11.39 21.39 26.12
C VAL A 450 -11.82 21.20 24.68
N ALA A 451 -12.42 20.06 24.38
CA ALA A 451 -13.11 19.82 23.12
C ALA A 451 -14.50 19.24 23.37
N SER A 452 -15.44 19.45 22.45
CA SER A 452 -16.82 18.98 22.60
C SER A 452 -17.41 18.50 21.29
N CYS A 453 -18.33 17.51 21.40
CA CYS A 453 -19.11 16.95 20.31
C CYS A 453 -20.60 16.98 20.67
N GLU A 454 -21.46 17.49 19.78
CA GLU A 454 -22.92 17.43 19.94
C GLU A 454 -23.42 16.06 19.45
N VAL A 455 -24.03 15.28 20.34
CA VAL A 455 -24.59 13.97 20.00
C VAL A 455 -26.11 14.05 19.98
N THR A 456 -26.72 13.66 18.87
CA THR A 456 -28.17 13.48 18.72
C THR A 456 -28.47 11.98 18.73
N VAL A 457 -29.40 11.57 19.61
CA VAL A 457 -29.86 10.17 19.67
C VAL A 457 -31.27 10.08 19.11
N GLU A 458 -31.47 9.25 18.11
CA GLU A 458 -32.75 8.97 17.47
C GLU A 458 -33.31 7.60 17.90
N GLU A 459 -34.62 7.38 17.66
CA GLU A 459 -35.23 6.08 17.88
C GLU A 459 -34.66 5.01 16.95
N SER A 460 -34.47 3.81 17.44
CA SER A 460 -34.10 2.68 16.60
C SER A 460 -35.29 2.27 15.70
N GLN A 461 -35.01 1.76 14.50
CA GLN A 461 -36.07 1.28 13.60
C GLN A 461 -36.97 0.20 14.23
N ILE A 462 -36.42 -0.58 15.16
CA ILE A 462 -37.16 -1.62 15.88
C ILE A 462 -38.19 -1.00 16.82
N GLU A 463 -37.87 0.09 17.51
CA GLU A 463 -38.81 0.80 18.36
C GLU A 463 -39.89 1.54 17.58
N LEU A 464 -39.55 2.13 16.44
CA LEU A 464 -40.52 2.74 15.51
C LEU A 464 -41.54 1.70 14.98
N GLN A 465 -41.07 0.54 14.55
CA GLN A 465 -41.95 -0.55 14.11
C GLN A 465 -42.83 -1.10 15.23
N SER A 466 -42.30 -1.21 16.45
CA SER A 466 -43.07 -1.66 17.62
C SER A 466 -44.16 -0.65 18.04
N LYS A 467 -43.87 0.64 17.93
CA LYS A 467 -44.86 1.73 18.16
C LYS A 467 -45.97 1.74 17.09
N GLU A 468 -45.60 1.65 15.81
CA GLU A 468 -46.54 1.55 14.70
C GLU A 468 -47.46 0.30 14.84
N LEU A 469 -46.90 -0.81 15.30
CA LEU A 469 -47.66 -2.04 15.52
C LEU A 469 -48.61 -1.87 16.72
N SER A 470 -48.18 -1.25 17.82
CA SER A 470 -49.02 -0.99 18.99
C SER A 470 -50.13 0.02 18.70
N GLU A 471 -49.86 1.05 17.86
CA GLU A 471 -50.92 1.98 17.41
C GLU A 471 -51.92 1.28 16.49
N LYS A 472 -51.50 0.42 15.56
CA LYS A 472 -52.38 -0.39 14.73
C LYS A 472 -53.24 -1.34 15.55
N ILE A 473 -52.69 -1.94 16.61
CA ILE A 473 -53.44 -2.80 17.53
C ILE A 473 -54.49 -1.99 18.28
N SER A 474 -54.15 -0.82 18.82
CA SER A 474 -55.07 0.05 19.55
C SER A 474 -56.21 0.59 18.68
N VAL A 475 -55.96 0.93 17.42
CA VAL A 475 -56.97 1.32 16.44
C VAL A 475 -57.89 0.18 16.10
N THR A 476 -57.36 -1.04 15.99
CA THR A 476 -58.15 -2.25 15.72
C THR A 476 -59.03 -2.62 16.90
N GLU A 477 -58.55 -2.49 18.15
CA GLU A 477 -59.35 -2.67 19.36
C GLU A 477 -60.47 -1.63 19.49
N GLN A 478 -60.20 -0.36 19.18
CA GLN A 478 -61.23 0.70 19.20
C GLN A 478 -62.28 0.54 18.09
N SER A 479 -61.91 -0.02 16.93
CA SER A 479 -62.89 -0.36 15.89
C SER A 479 -63.72 -1.57 16.23
N ALA A 480 -63.12 -2.60 16.85
CA ALA A 480 -63.85 -3.80 17.33
C ALA A 480 -64.90 -3.45 18.39
N ILE A 481 -64.59 -2.53 19.33
CA ILE A 481 -65.54 -2.07 20.37
C ILE A 481 -66.73 -1.27 19.78
N LYS A 482 -66.60 -0.69 18.59
CA LYS A 482 -67.71 0.01 17.89
C LYS A 482 -68.61 -0.89 17.07
N GLU A 483 -68.21 -2.09 16.69
CA GLU A 483 -69.00 -3.06 15.96
C GLU A 483 -69.80 -4.06 16.81
N GLU A 484 -69.44 -4.21 18.11
CA GLU A 484 -70.12 -5.13 19.02
C GLU A 484 -71.49 -4.65 19.57
N SER A 485 -72.10 -3.61 18.99
CA SER A 485 -73.46 -3.23 19.40
C SER A 485 -74.58 -3.83 18.55
N HIS A 486 -74.29 -4.73 17.60
CA HIS A 486 -75.33 -5.45 16.83
C HIS A 486 -74.72 -6.74 16.27
N ASN A 487 -74.76 -7.87 16.97
CA ASN A 487 -75.24 -9.16 16.54
C ASN A 487 -74.74 -10.32 17.44
N ASP A 488 -75.72 -11.04 17.89
CA ASP A 488 -75.68 -12.31 18.60
C ASP A 488 -75.10 -13.41 17.70
N TYR A 489 -73.90 -13.98 18.01
CA TYR A 489 -73.46 -15.33 17.57
C TYR A 489 -72.31 -15.88 18.46
N SER A 490 -72.46 -17.13 18.79
CA SER A 490 -71.72 -18.09 19.59
C SER A 490 -70.20 -18.03 19.58
N ILE A 491 -69.63 -18.13 20.77
CA ILE A 491 -68.20 -18.18 21.16
C ILE A 491 -67.57 -19.52 20.68
N LEU A 492 -66.50 -19.45 19.92
CA LEU A 492 -65.48 -20.49 19.81
C LEU A 492 -64.23 -20.03 20.58
N PRO A 493 -63.52 -20.94 21.26
CA PRO A 493 -62.42 -20.56 22.14
C PRO A 493 -61.19 -20.11 21.34
N VAL A 494 -60.65 -18.94 21.71
CA VAL A 494 -59.38 -18.37 21.24
C VAL A 494 -58.29 -18.92 22.12
N GLU A 495 -57.30 -19.59 21.53
CA GLU A 495 -56.06 -19.99 22.21
C GLU A 495 -55.21 -18.74 22.57
N PRO A 496 -54.48 -18.76 23.69
CA PRO A 496 -53.74 -17.59 24.15
C PRO A 496 -52.51 -17.31 23.28
N ILE A 497 -52.33 -16.03 22.91
CA ILE A 497 -51.27 -15.46 22.10
C ILE A 497 -49.85 -15.53 22.74
N GLU A 498 -49.73 -16.11 23.94
CA GLU A 498 -48.45 -16.23 24.64
C GLU A 498 -47.44 -17.20 24.03
N GLU A 499 -47.87 -18.14 23.17
CA GLU A 499 -46.93 -19.09 22.55
C GLU A 499 -46.20 -18.55 21.29
N GLU A 500 -46.67 -17.46 20.68
CA GLU A 500 -46.04 -16.90 19.47
C GLU A 500 -44.86 -15.97 19.78
N ILE A 501 -44.81 -15.40 21.01
CA ILE A 501 -43.70 -14.53 21.45
C ILE A 501 -42.48 -15.35 21.87
N GLN A 502 -42.63 -16.60 22.27
CA GLN A 502 -41.50 -17.46 22.63
C GLN A 502 -40.84 -18.18 21.45
N ARG A 503 -41.43 -18.19 20.26
CA ARG A 503 -40.82 -18.81 19.06
C ARG A 503 -39.84 -17.90 18.32
N ASN A 504 -39.83 -16.60 18.59
CA ASN A 504 -38.94 -15.64 17.92
C ASN A 504 -37.69 -15.22 18.75
N GLN A 505 -37.41 -15.97 19.84
CA GLN A 505 -36.17 -15.78 20.62
C GLN A 505 -35.19 -16.95 20.38
N GLN A 506 -34.79 -17.19 19.13
CA GLN A 506 -33.55 -17.92 18.87
C GLN A 506 -32.53 -17.01 18.19
N PRO A 507 -31.24 -17.13 18.50
CA PRO A 507 -30.23 -16.22 18.02
C PRO A 507 -30.11 -16.31 16.50
N ILE A 508 -30.23 -15.17 15.84
CA ILE A 508 -30.02 -15.02 14.40
C ILE A 508 -28.56 -15.39 14.10
N SER A 509 -28.37 -16.57 13.56
CA SER A 509 -27.07 -17.00 13.08
C SER A 509 -26.75 -16.27 11.78
N LYS A 510 -25.46 -16.07 11.53
CA LYS A 510 -24.81 -15.32 10.43
C LYS A 510 -25.22 -15.65 8.98
N THR A 511 -26.34 -16.34 8.75
CA THR A 511 -26.73 -16.86 7.42
C THR A 511 -27.70 -15.96 6.66
N ILE A 512 -28.24 -14.87 7.28
CA ILE A 512 -29.24 -14.00 6.62
C ILE A 512 -28.60 -12.86 5.82
N ILE A 513 -27.30 -12.59 6.02
CA ILE A 513 -26.59 -11.51 5.28
C ILE A 513 -26.26 -11.92 3.83
N VAL A 514 -26.31 -13.20 3.48
CA VAL A 514 -25.96 -13.68 2.12
C VAL A 514 -27.16 -13.67 1.16
N GLU A 515 -28.40 -13.71 1.65
CA GLU A 515 -29.59 -13.73 0.75
C GLU A 515 -30.04 -12.33 0.29
N GLU A 516 -29.69 -11.27 0.99
CA GLU A 516 -30.04 -9.90 0.56
C GLU A 516 -29.09 -9.33 -0.51
N VAL A 517 -27.90 -9.91 -0.67
CA VAL A 517 -26.92 -9.47 -1.70
C VAL A 517 -27.21 -10.12 -3.06
N GLU A 518 -27.85 -11.28 -3.11
CA GLU A 518 -28.22 -11.93 -4.38
C GLU A 518 -29.43 -11.30 -5.12
N GLN A 519 -30.17 -10.41 -4.48
CA GLN A 519 -31.32 -9.73 -5.13
C GLN A 519 -30.98 -8.36 -5.73
N LEU A 520 -29.74 -7.86 -5.59
CA LEU A 520 -29.28 -6.59 -6.19
C LEU A 520 -28.45 -6.76 -7.47
N GLU A 521 -28.21 -7.98 -7.94
CA GLU A 521 -27.42 -8.24 -9.15
C GLU A 521 -28.21 -8.26 -10.48
N ASP A 522 -29.49 -7.91 -10.50
CA ASP A 522 -30.31 -7.90 -11.72
C ASP A 522 -30.62 -6.49 -12.29
N GLU A 523 -29.93 -5.43 -11.87
CA GLU A 523 -29.91 -4.17 -12.62
C GLU A 523 -28.79 -4.17 -13.66
N GLU A 524 -29.19 -4.21 -14.93
CA GLU A 524 -28.29 -4.11 -16.09
C GLU A 524 -27.38 -2.88 -15.98
N PRO A 525 -26.05 -3.00 -16.19
CA PRO A 525 -25.14 -1.85 -16.22
C PRO A 525 -25.56 -0.91 -17.35
N GLN A 526 -25.75 0.34 -17.02
CA GLN A 526 -26.16 1.38 -17.95
C GLN A 526 -25.15 1.51 -19.11
N LEU A 527 -25.67 1.64 -20.31
CA LEU A 527 -24.98 1.70 -21.62
C LEU A 527 -23.96 2.87 -21.75
N VAL A 528 -23.87 3.74 -20.77
CA VAL A 528 -23.04 4.97 -20.79
C VAL A 528 -21.54 4.66 -20.69
N THR A 529 -21.14 3.67 -19.89
CA THR A 529 -19.73 3.33 -19.69
C THR A 529 -19.04 2.71 -20.91
N ALA A 530 -19.80 2.01 -21.76
CA ALA A 530 -19.22 1.42 -22.97
C ALA A 530 -18.95 2.45 -24.08
N PHE A 531 -19.67 3.56 -24.08
CA PHE A 531 -19.50 4.60 -25.11
C PHE A 531 -18.34 5.55 -24.77
N GLU A 532 -18.14 5.87 -23.50
CA GLU A 532 -17.01 6.66 -23.03
C GLU A 532 -15.68 5.93 -23.24
N MET A 533 -15.63 4.62 -22.99
CA MET A 533 -14.44 3.80 -23.25
C MET A 533 -14.08 3.72 -24.75
N ILE A 534 -15.06 3.79 -25.65
CA ILE A 534 -14.80 3.76 -27.11
C ILE A 534 -14.21 5.09 -27.60
N GLU A 535 -14.66 6.23 -27.08
CA GLU A 535 -14.09 7.55 -27.40
C GLU A 535 -12.65 7.70 -26.87
N GLU A 536 -12.35 7.15 -25.70
CA GLU A 536 -11.00 7.17 -25.13
C GLU A 536 -10.02 6.31 -25.94
N VAL A 537 -10.42 5.11 -26.37
CA VAL A 537 -9.61 4.24 -27.24
C VAL A 537 -9.39 4.87 -28.63
N GLU A 538 -10.36 5.58 -29.20
CA GLU A 538 -10.17 6.31 -30.47
C GLU A 538 -9.19 7.47 -30.31
N SER A 539 -9.21 8.20 -29.18
CA SER A 539 -8.30 9.32 -28.91
C SER A 539 -6.84 8.87 -28.72
N VAL A 540 -6.62 7.72 -28.07
CA VAL A 540 -5.30 7.11 -27.89
C VAL A 540 -4.76 6.58 -29.25
N SER A 541 -5.61 5.98 -30.07
CA SER A 541 -5.24 5.49 -31.41
C SER A 541 -4.79 6.63 -32.35
N GLN A 542 -5.43 7.80 -32.30
CA GLN A 542 -5.03 8.93 -33.13
C GLN A 542 -3.71 9.58 -32.70
N ARG A 543 -3.40 9.61 -31.39
CA ARG A 543 -2.14 10.18 -30.89
C ARG A 543 -0.91 9.33 -31.20
N THR A 544 -1.05 8.01 -31.30
CA THR A 544 0.06 7.10 -31.69
C THR A 544 0.36 7.13 -33.16
N PHE A 545 -0.58 7.54 -34.02
CA PHE A 545 -0.38 7.55 -35.48
C PHE A 545 0.42 8.75 -36.01
N GLU A 546 0.55 9.84 -35.23
CA GLU A 546 1.29 11.05 -35.68
C GLU A 546 2.80 11.00 -35.40
N LYS A 547 3.33 9.99 -34.67
CA LYS A 547 4.73 9.98 -34.20
C LYS A 547 5.71 9.06 -34.90
N ASP A 548 5.31 8.15 -35.80
CA ASP A 548 6.31 7.28 -36.43
C ASP A 548 5.96 6.87 -37.88
N THR A 549 6.64 7.50 -38.85
CA THR A 549 6.46 7.25 -40.28
C THR A 549 7.50 6.28 -40.89
N THR A 550 8.31 5.56 -40.09
CA THR A 550 9.45 4.80 -40.61
C THR A 550 9.48 3.29 -40.35
N ASN A 551 8.53 2.69 -39.62
CA ASN A 551 8.52 1.22 -39.49
C ASN A 551 7.14 0.61 -39.79
N LYS A 552 7.03 -0.03 -40.95
CA LYS A 552 5.83 -0.77 -41.35
C LYS A 552 5.78 -2.12 -40.61
N VAL A 553 5.02 -2.19 -39.53
CA VAL A 553 4.62 -3.44 -38.91
C VAL A 553 3.17 -3.77 -39.30
N LYS A 554 2.93 -5.04 -39.64
CA LYS A 554 1.64 -5.58 -40.14
C LYS A 554 0.47 -5.60 -39.13
N VAL A 555 0.47 -4.81 -38.12
CA VAL A 555 -0.53 -4.81 -37.02
C VAL A 555 -1.86 -4.12 -37.41
N GLY A 556 -1.85 -3.23 -38.40
CA GLY A 556 -2.99 -2.37 -38.71
C GLY A 556 -4.26 -3.07 -39.25
N ARG A 557 -4.17 -4.28 -39.84
CA ARG A 557 -5.35 -4.92 -40.46
C ARG A 557 -6.23 -5.66 -39.47
N THR A 558 -5.66 -6.26 -38.44
CA THR A 558 -6.41 -7.02 -37.43
C THR A 558 -7.16 -6.08 -36.47
N PHE A 559 -6.56 -4.94 -36.13
CA PHE A 559 -7.15 -3.93 -35.25
C PHE A 559 -8.38 -3.26 -35.89
N TRP A 560 -8.31 -2.92 -37.19
CA TRP A 560 -9.44 -2.37 -37.94
C TRP A 560 -10.58 -3.37 -38.12
N LEU A 561 -10.29 -4.65 -38.27
CA LEU A 561 -11.31 -5.69 -38.36
C LEU A 561 -12.05 -5.82 -37.00
N PHE A 562 -11.35 -5.63 -35.90
CA PHE A 562 -11.90 -5.70 -34.54
C PHE A 562 -12.83 -4.52 -34.23
N ALA A 563 -12.41 -3.29 -34.55
CA ALA A 563 -13.22 -2.10 -34.42
C ALA A 563 -14.48 -2.17 -35.31
N PHE A 564 -14.36 -2.73 -36.51
CA PHE A 564 -15.49 -2.91 -37.43
C PHE A 564 -16.47 -4.00 -36.98
N LEU A 565 -16.02 -5.05 -36.33
CA LEU A 565 -16.86 -6.12 -35.76
C LEU A 565 -17.60 -5.62 -34.52
N CYS A 566 -16.96 -4.86 -33.65
CA CYS A 566 -17.60 -4.29 -32.46
C CYS A 566 -18.69 -3.26 -32.84
N THR A 567 -18.40 -2.37 -33.79
CA THR A 567 -19.41 -1.40 -34.31
C THR A 567 -20.55 -2.09 -35.05
N GLY A 568 -20.26 -3.15 -35.81
CA GLY A 568 -21.28 -3.95 -36.50
C GLY A 568 -22.21 -4.69 -35.54
N MET A 569 -21.72 -5.20 -34.40
CA MET A 569 -22.52 -5.85 -33.37
C MET A 569 -23.47 -4.87 -32.66
N VAL A 570 -22.99 -3.67 -32.35
CA VAL A 570 -23.82 -2.62 -31.71
C VAL A 570 -24.98 -2.18 -32.65
N VAL A 571 -24.73 -2.06 -33.95
CA VAL A 571 -25.73 -1.72 -34.94
C VAL A 571 -26.76 -2.85 -35.12
N LEU A 572 -26.35 -4.12 -35.06
CA LEU A 572 -27.24 -5.28 -35.13
C LEU A 572 -28.10 -5.44 -33.87
N TYR A 573 -27.55 -5.09 -32.70
CA TYR A 573 -28.31 -5.10 -31.45
C TYR A 573 -29.38 -4.00 -31.42
N LYS A 574 -29.05 -2.77 -31.87
CA LYS A 574 -30.01 -1.65 -31.97
C LYS A 574 -31.13 -1.87 -33.01
N ARG A 575 -30.95 -2.75 -34.01
CA ARG A 575 -31.99 -3.09 -34.98
C ARG A 575 -32.95 -4.18 -34.52
N LYS A 576 -32.71 -4.81 -33.38
CA LYS A 576 -33.55 -5.89 -32.82
C LYS A 576 -34.36 -5.47 -31.57
N GLN A 577 -34.22 -4.24 -31.10
CA GLN A 577 -35.17 -3.56 -30.22
C GLN A 577 -36.02 -2.61 -31.05
#